data_60b892f671038544c3e83aa9272375a0
#
_entry.id   60b892f671038544c3e83aa9272375a0
#
_cell.length_a   1.000
_cell.length_b   1.000
_cell.length_c   1.000
_cell.angle_alpha   90.00
_cell.angle_beta   90.00
_cell.angle_gamma   90.00
#
_symmetry.space_group_name_H-M   'P 1'
#
loop_
_entity.id
_entity.type
_entity.pdbx_description
1 polymer ?
#
loop_
_entity_poly.entity_id
_entity_poly.type
_entity_poly.pdbx_seq_one_letter_code
_entity_poly.pdbx_strand_id
1 'polypeptide(L)'
;MKAPIVILNFKTYLESSGEKALELSKALESVSYESGITMVAAPQTTDIFRINDETNIPIFAQHIDPVSPGGNTGSNLMEALIESGINGTLLNHSEQRMRLADIAEVIQRTKEQKITSVVCTNNIETSAAAATLNPEFVAVEPPELIGSGIPVSQAEPEIVEGTVNKVKEINKKIKVLCGAGIATGDDMKAAMDLGASGVLLASGIILSKNPKTALLDLVSKI
;
A
#
# COMPACT_ATOMS: atom_id res chain seq x y z
N MET A 1 8.77 -1.49 8.85
CA MET A 1 7.66 -2.37 9.26
C MET A 1 8.04 -3.83 9.11
N LYS A 2 7.47 -4.72 9.94
CA LYS A 2 7.72 -6.17 9.90
C LYS A 2 6.91 -6.79 8.76
N ALA A 3 7.52 -7.70 7.97
CA ALA A 3 6.82 -8.54 7.00
C ALA A 3 6.35 -9.84 7.69
N PRO A 4 5.28 -10.49 7.20
CA PRO A 4 4.45 -10.04 6.08
C PRO A 4 3.60 -8.80 6.42
N ILE A 5 3.26 -8.02 5.40
CA ILE A 5 2.45 -6.80 5.54
C ILE A 5 1.27 -6.81 4.57
N VAL A 6 0.13 -6.34 5.05
CA VAL A 6 -1.08 -6.13 4.23
C VAL A 6 -1.39 -4.65 4.24
N ILE A 7 -1.39 -4.00 3.08
CA ILE A 7 -1.80 -2.61 2.92
C ILE A 7 -3.16 -2.60 2.22
N LEU A 8 -4.19 -2.12 2.89
CA LEU A 8 -5.51 -1.93 2.30
C LEU A 8 -5.65 -0.48 1.83
N ASN A 9 -5.65 -0.31 0.50
CA ASN A 9 -5.88 0.98 -0.13
C ASN A 9 -7.39 1.24 -0.20
N PHE A 10 -7.88 2.18 0.58
CA PHE A 10 -9.31 2.52 0.67
C PHE A 10 -9.83 3.22 -0.60
N LYS A 11 -8.89 3.76 -1.41
CA LYS A 11 -9.24 4.54 -2.60
C LYS A 11 -10.30 5.61 -2.26
N THR A 12 -11.34 5.76 -3.10
CA THR A 12 -12.44 6.71 -2.90
C THR A 12 -13.80 6.01 -2.86
N TYR A 13 -13.82 4.74 -2.43
CA TYR A 13 -15.08 4.01 -2.28
C TYR A 13 -15.91 4.57 -1.14
N LEU A 14 -17.24 4.64 -1.31
CA LEU A 14 -18.16 5.06 -0.24
C LEU A 14 -18.19 4.06 0.92
N GLU A 15 -17.86 2.81 0.65
CA GLU A 15 -17.72 1.73 1.63
C GLU A 15 -16.49 1.87 2.53
N SER A 16 -15.56 2.75 2.18
CA SER A 16 -14.32 3.03 2.92
C SER A 16 -14.11 4.54 3.15
N SER A 17 -15.18 5.30 3.31
CA SER A 17 -15.14 6.74 3.58
C SER A 17 -15.93 7.09 4.84
N GLY A 18 -15.49 8.10 5.61
CA GLY A 18 -16.14 8.58 6.81
C GLY A 18 -16.22 7.54 7.92
N GLU A 19 -17.40 7.31 8.50
CA GLU A 19 -17.59 6.31 9.57
C GLU A 19 -17.22 4.90 9.10
N LYS A 20 -17.52 4.54 7.86
CA LYS A 20 -17.16 3.24 7.30
C LYS A 20 -15.64 3.06 7.16
N ALA A 21 -14.89 4.13 6.90
CA ALA A 21 -13.43 4.08 6.93
C ALA A 21 -12.91 3.73 8.33
N LEU A 22 -13.51 4.30 9.37
CA LEU A 22 -13.18 4.01 10.75
C LEU A 22 -13.52 2.55 11.13
N GLU A 23 -14.72 2.08 10.78
CA GLU A 23 -15.16 0.69 11.01
C GLU A 23 -14.21 -0.31 10.33
N LEU A 24 -13.83 -0.03 9.08
CA LEU A 24 -12.90 -0.86 8.31
C LEU A 24 -11.50 -0.86 8.94
N SER A 25 -11.04 0.28 9.45
CA SER A 25 -9.76 0.39 10.16
C SER A 25 -9.76 -0.38 11.48
N LYS A 26 -10.85 -0.36 12.24
CA LYS A 26 -11.04 -1.19 13.43
C LYS A 26 -11.04 -2.70 13.10
N ALA A 27 -11.60 -3.08 11.96
CA ALA A 27 -11.54 -4.46 11.47
C ALA A 27 -10.09 -4.89 11.13
N LEU A 28 -9.33 -4.03 10.43
CA LEU A 28 -7.90 -4.24 10.17
C LEU A 28 -7.10 -4.38 11.47
N GLU A 29 -7.31 -3.50 12.45
CA GLU A 29 -6.64 -3.55 13.76
C GLU A 29 -6.92 -4.87 14.49
N SER A 30 -8.20 -5.29 14.53
CA SER A 30 -8.60 -6.56 15.14
C SER A 30 -7.91 -7.76 14.49
N VAL A 31 -7.90 -7.82 13.14
CA VAL A 31 -7.25 -8.92 12.40
C VAL A 31 -5.73 -8.87 12.56
N SER A 32 -5.13 -7.68 12.61
CA SER A 32 -3.69 -7.52 12.89
C SER A 32 -3.33 -8.10 14.25
N TYR A 33 -4.15 -7.83 15.26
CA TYR A 33 -3.95 -8.36 16.62
C TYR A 33 -4.14 -9.89 16.68
N GLU A 34 -5.20 -10.40 16.03
CA GLU A 34 -5.53 -11.83 16.03
C GLU A 34 -4.50 -12.69 15.28
N SER A 35 -3.98 -12.18 14.14
CA SER A 35 -3.05 -12.93 13.25
C SER A 35 -1.57 -12.65 13.52
N GLY A 36 -1.23 -11.54 14.16
CA GLY A 36 0.15 -11.07 14.29
C GLY A 36 0.75 -10.51 12.99
N ILE A 37 -0.04 -10.41 11.91
CA ILE A 37 0.38 -9.86 10.62
C ILE A 37 0.20 -8.33 10.63
N THR A 38 1.20 -7.62 10.15
CA THR A 38 1.13 -6.15 10.05
C THR A 38 0.06 -5.74 9.05
N MET A 39 -1.00 -5.06 9.52
CA MET A 39 -2.03 -4.44 8.68
C MET A 39 -1.81 -2.94 8.62
N VAL A 40 -2.11 -2.32 7.48
CA VAL A 40 -2.01 -0.87 7.25
C VAL A 40 -3.27 -0.38 6.56
N ALA A 41 -3.86 0.69 7.08
CA ALA A 41 -4.94 1.41 6.41
C ALA A 41 -4.35 2.53 5.53
N ALA A 42 -4.81 2.64 4.28
CA ALA A 42 -4.50 3.78 3.42
C ALA A 42 -5.80 4.51 3.01
N PRO A 43 -6.38 5.31 3.94
CA PRO A 43 -7.65 6.00 3.74
C PRO A 43 -7.49 7.27 2.90
N GLN A 44 -8.62 7.90 2.54
CA GLN A 44 -8.62 9.26 2.02
C GLN A 44 -8.05 10.23 3.07
N THR A 45 -7.42 11.31 2.61
CA THR A 45 -6.80 12.34 3.46
C THR A 45 -7.76 12.86 4.54
N THR A 46 -9.04 13.00 4.23
CA THR A 46 -10.09 13.50 5.14
C THR A 46 -10.36 12.58 6.33
N ASP A 47 -10.01 11.31 6.25
CA ASP A 47 -10.31 10.31 7.29
C ASP A 47 -9.08 9.93 8.14
N ILE A 48 -7.88 10.39 7.76
CA ILE A 48 -6.61 10.05 8.44
C ILE A 48 -6.68 10.41 9.92
N PHE A 49 -6.99 11.67 10.26
CA PHE A 49 -7.01 12.14 11.64
C PHE A 49 -8.02 11.37 12.49
N ARG A 50 -9.24 11.14 11.97
CA ARG A 50 -10.28 10.37 12.66
C ARG A 50 -9.81 8.94 12.97
N ILE A 51 -9.18 8.27 12.01
CA ILE A 51 -8.69 6.90 12.20
C ILE A 51 -7.54 6.88 13.20
N ASN A 52 -6.62 7.84 13.13
CA ASN A 52 -5.50 7.95 14.05
C ASN A 52 -5.93 8.21 15.50
N ASP A 53 -7.01 8.97 15.70
CA ASP A 53 -7.55 9.28 17.04
C ASP A 53 -8.20 8.07 17.71
N GLU A 54 -8.76 7.14 16.91
CA GLU A 54 -9.57 6.04 17.44
C GLU A 54 -8.95 4.63 17.28
N THR A 55 -7.80 4.51 16.61
CA THR A 55 -7.13 3.21 16.38
C THR A 55 -5.63 3.32 16.54
N ASN A 56 -4.95 2.19 16.73
CA ASN A 56 -3.49 2.12 16.73
C ASN A 56 -2.94 1.47 15.45
N ILE A 57 -3.78 1.34 14.41
CA ILE A 57 -3.33 0.76 13.17
C ILE A 57 -2.38 1.72 12.43
N PRO A 58 -1.29 1.25 11.83
CA PRO A 58 -0.49 2.09 10.96
C PRO A 58 -1.30 2.66 9.81
N ILE A 59 -1.16 3.97 9.54
CA ILE A 59 -1.90 4.69 8.51
C ILE A 59 -0.94 5.20 7.45
N PHE A 60 -1.26 4.94 6.17
CA PHE A 60 -0.53 5.52 5.04
C PHE A 60 -1.42 6.52 4.30
N ALA A 61 -0.84 7.65 3.90
CA ALA A 61 -1.51 8.50 2.93
C ALA A 61 -1.57 7.78 1.57
N GLN A 62 -2.62 8.04 0.78
CA GLN A 62 -2.71 7.53 -0.59
C GLN A 62 -1.78 8.27 -1.55
N HIS A 63 -1.36 9.50 -1.19
CA HIS A 63 -0.51 10.37 -1.99
C HIS A 63 0.10 11.49 -1.14
N ILE A 64 1.29 11.94 -1.51
CA ILE A 64 1.93 13.17 -1.01
C ILE A 64 2.40 13.97 -2.22
N ASP A 65 2.07 15.26 -2.25
CA ASP A 65 2.58 16.16 -3.28
C ASP A 65 4.01 16.63 -2.97
N PRO A 66 4.87 16.82 -4.00
CA PRO A 66 6.24 17.33 -3.84
C PRO A 66 6.23 18.86 -3.64
N VAL A 67 5.59 19.33 -2.56
CA VAL A 67 5.45 20.75 -2.27
C VAL A 67 5.99 21.07 -0.87
N SER A 68 6.54 22.26 -0.72
CA SER A 68 6.92 22.82 0.58
C SER A 68 5.77 23.67 1.17
N PRO A 69 5.75 23.91 2.49
CA PRO A 69 4.76 24.81 3.10
C PRO A 69 4.71 26.16 2.39
N GLY A 70 3.49 26.62 2.04
CA GLY A 70 3.30 27.88 1.31
C GLY A 70 2.06 27.89 0.41
N GLY A 71 2.16 28.54 -0.74
CA GLY A 71 1.06 28.79 -1.67
C GLY A 71 0.74 27.60 -2.58
N ASN A 72 0.24 26.49 -2.03
CA ASN A 72 -0.04 25.26 -2.74
C ASN A 72 -1.48 24.77 -2.48
N THR A 73 -2.47 25.63 -2.77
CA THR A 73 -3.90 25.32 -2.55
C THR A 73 -4.28 23.99 -3.22
N GLY A 74 -4.87 23.08 -2.46
CA GLY A 74 -5.34 21.77 -2.94
C GLY A 74 -4.31 20.63 -2.87
N SER A 75 -3.05 20.92 -2.49
CA SER A 75 -2.01 19.88 -2.37
C SER A 75 -2.06 19.15 -1.02
N ASN A 76 -1.63 17.89 -1.04
CA ASN A 76 -1.40 17.07 0.14
C ASN A 76 0.00 17.35 0.70
N LEU A 77 0.12 18.27 1.65
CA LEU A 77 1.38 18.65 2.27
C LEU A 77 1.86 17.54 3.24
N MET A 78 3.12 17.09 3.10
CA MET A 78 3.69 16.02 3.92
C MET A 78 3.62 16.32 5.43
N GLU A 79 3.98 17.53 5.84
CA GLU A 79 4.01 17.95 7.24
C GLU A 79 2.62 17.89 7.88
N ALA A 80 1.58 18.33 7.14
CA ALA A 80 0.19 18.28 7.61
C ALA A 80 -0.32 16.83 7.74
N LEU A 81 0.07 15.95 6.82
CA LEU A 81 -0.28 14.54 6.87
C LEU A 81 0.42 13.82 8.04
N ILE A 82 1.69 14.15 8.33
CA ILE A 82 2.41 13.63 9.49
C ILE A 82 1.73 14.08 10.79
N GLU A 83 1.36 15.34 10.90
CA GLU A 83 0.62 15.87 12.05
C GLU A 83 -0.75 15.18 12.21
N SER A 84 -1.36 14.75 11.10
CA SER A 84 -2.60 13.95 11.12
C SER A 84 -2.39 12.49 11.51
N GLY A 85 -1.14 12.00 11.63
CA GLY A 85 -0.80 10.70 12.18
C GLY A 85 -0.39 9.63 11.16
N ILE A 86 0.04 10.00 9.94
CA ILE A 86 0.53 8.99 9.00
C ILE A 86 1.87 8.37 9.43
N ASN A 87 2.04 7.09 9.12
CA ASN A 87 3.30 6.35 9.27
C ASN A 87 4.00 6.09 7.93
N GLY A 88 3.34 6.44 6.82
CA GLY A 88 3.87 6.26 5.48
C GLY A 88 2.94 6.79 4.39
N THR A 89 3.30 6.51 3.15
CA THR A 89 2.53 6.93 1.97
C THR A 89 2.66 5.95 0.82
N LEU A 90 1.60 5.86 0.00
CA LEU A 90 1.65 5.36 -1.36
C LEU A 90 2.13 6.48 -2.28
N LEU A 91 2.85 6.15 -3.34
CA LEU A 91 3.33 7.05 -4.37
C LEU A 91 3.14 6.41 -5.74
N ASN A 92 2.83 7.21 -6.75
CA ASN A 92 2.77 6.79 -8.15
C ASN A 92 1.75 5.67 -8.44
N HIS A 93 0.68 5.56 -7.65
CA HIS A 93 -0.38 4.61 -7.96
C HIS A 93 -0.93 4.82 -9.38
N SER A 94 -1.46 3.76 -10.03
CA SER A 94 -1.96 3.86 -11.43
C SER A 94 -3.03 4.92 -11.62
N GLU A 95 -3.81 5.21 -10.58
CA GLU A 95 -4.86 6.24 -10.57
C GLU A 95 -4.32 7.66 -10.29
N GLN A 96 -3.07 7.80 -9.83
CA GLN A 96 -2.42 9.08 -9.50
C GLN A 96 -0.92 9.00 -9.82
N ARG A 97 -0.57 9.08 -11.11
CA ARG A 97 0.82 8.99 -11.59
C ARG A 97 1.62 10.23 -11.25
N MET A 98 2.91 10.03 -10.98
CA MET A 98 3.88 11.06 -10.62
C MET A 98 5.05 11.07 -11.60
N ARG A 99 5.70 12.23 -11.77
CA ARG A 99 6.99 12.30 -12.47
C ARG A 99 8.08 11.65 -11.62
N LEU A 100 9.05 11.02 -12.25
CA LEU A 100 10.15 10.35 -11.53
C LEU A 100 10.92 11.29 -10.59
N ALA A 101 11.10 12.55 -11.00
CA ALA A 101 11.75 13.58 -10.17
C ALA A 101 10.93 13.87 -8.89
N ASP A 102 9.60 13.93 -9.00
CA ASP A 102 8.71 14.18 -7.87
C ASP A 102 8.71 12.99 -6.89
N ILE A 103 8.75 11.75 -7.43
CA ILE A 103 8.90 10.54 -6.61
C ILE A 103 10.22 10.58 -5.84
N ALA A 104 11.33 10.94 -6.50
CA ALA A 104 12.64 11.03 -5.87
C ALA A 104 12.66 12.03 -4.72
N GLU A 105 12.08 13.22 -4.93
CA GLU A 105 11.97 14.27 -3.90
C GLU A 105 11.15 13.78 -2.70
N VAL A 106 9.96 13.21 -2.94
CA VAL A 106 9.11 12.71 -1.84
C VAL A 106 9.79 11.58 -1.08
N ILE A 107 10.46 10.63 -1.76
CA ILE A 107 11.22 9.56 -1.09
C ILE A 107 12.32 10.13 -0.20
N GLN A 108 13.07 11.14 -0.65
CA GLN A 108 14.08 11.77 0.17
C GLN A 108 13.48 12.36 1.44
N ARG A 109 12.40 13.12 1.31
CA ARG A 109 11.71 13.75 2.45
C ARG A 109 11.09 12.72 3.40
N THR A 110 10.51 11.61 2.88
CA THR A 110 10.00 10.53 3.75
C THR A 110 11.10 9.91 4.61
N LYS A 111 12.32 9.75 4.08
CA LYS A 111 13.48 9.26 4.86
C LYS A 111 13.88 10.25 5.96
N GLU A 112 13.92 11.53 5.67
CA GLU A 112 14.23 12.60 6.64
C GLU A 112 13.20 12.62 7.77
N GLN A 113 11.92 12.42 7.45
CA GLN A 113 10.81 12.37 8.40
C GLN A 113 10.59 10.98 9.03
N LYS A 114 11.36 9.96 8.63
CA LYS A 114 11.28 8.57 9.12
C LYS A 114 9.91 7.93 8.93
N ILE A 115 9.21 8.27 7.86
CA ILE A 115 7.97 7.62 7.43
C ILE A 115 8.22 6.70 6.25
N THR A 116 7.40 5.69 6.09
CA THR A 116 7.55 4.64 5.07
C THR A 116 7.07 5.12 3.69
N SER A 117 7.84 4.87 2.63
CA SER A 117 7.41 5.09 1.25
C SER A 117 7.14 3.77 0.52
N VAL A 118 6.02 3.72 -0.20
CA VAL A 118 5.64 2.61 -1.09
C VAL A 118 5.45 3.17 -2.49
N VAL A 119 6.31 2.79 -3.43
CA VAL A 119 6.18 3.23 -4.82
C VAL A 119 5.44 2.16 -5.63
N CYS A 120 4.27 2.51 -6.17
CA CYS A 120 3.51 1.66 -7.06
C CYS A 120 4.09 1.69 -8.48
N THR A 121 4.21 0.53 -9.09
CA THR A 121 4.81 0.31 -10.41
C THR A 121 3.98 -0.70 -11.18
N ASN A 122 4.11 -0.73 -12.50
CA ASN A 122 3.25 -1.55 -13.35
C ASN A 122 3.95 -2.78 -13.98
N ASN A 123 5.28 -2.83 -13.96
CA ASN A 123 6.06 -3.93 -14.54
C ASN A 123 7.46 -3.99 -13.92
N ILE A 124 8.26 -4.96 -14.36
CA ILE A 124 9.62 -5.21 -13.85
C ILE A 124 10.53 -4.00 -14.09
N GLU A 125 10.49 -3.39 -15.28
CA GLU A 125 11.37 -2.29 -15.66
C GLU A 125 11.10 -1.03 -14.85
N THR A 126 9.83 -0.67 -14.66
CA THR A 126 9.45 0.48 -13.84
C THR A 126 9.72 0.23 -12.36
N SER A 127 9.60 -1.03 -11.89
CA SER A 127 9.98 -1.43 -10.54
C SER A 127 11.48 -1.28 -10.31
N ALA A 128 12.31 -1.68 -11.29
CA ALA A 128 13.75 -1.49 -11.25
C ALA A 128 14.11 0.01 -11.20
N ALA A 129 13.49 0.83 -12.05
CA ALA A 129 13.71 2.28 -12.03
C ALA A 129 13.34 2.90 -10.68
N ALA A 130 12.18 2.54 -10.11
CA ALA A 130 11.77 3.00 -8.78
C ALA A 130 12.72 2.54 -7.67
N ALA A 131 13.24 1.31 -7.75
CA ALA A 131 14.16 0.77 -6.76
C ALA A 131 15.49 1.57 -6.67
N THR A 132 15.95 2.20 -7.77
CA THR A 132 17.15 3.06 -7.74
C THR A 132 16.98 4.28 -6.85
N LEU A 133 15.76 4.72 -6.57
CA LEU A 133 15.44 5.81 -5.66
C LEU A 133 15.44 5.38 -4.18
N ASN A 134 15.61 4.08 -3.91
CA ASN A 134 15.65 3.49 -2.58
C ASN A 134 14.40 3.77 -1.71
N PRO A 135 13.16 3.50 -2.16
CA PRO A 135 11.99 3.47 -1.28
C PRO A 135 12.11 2.30 -0.28
N GLU A 136 11.29 2.26 0.76
CA GLU A 136 11.18 1.08 1.63
C GLU A 136 10.47 -0.08 0.96
N PHE A 137 9.45 0.23 0.13
CA PHE A 137 8.70 -0.77 -0.62
C PHE A 137 8.51 -0.36 -2.08
N VAL A 138 8.47 -1.37 -2.95
CA VAL A 138 7.93 -1.28 -4.31
C VAL A 138 6.71 -2.18 -4.38
N ALA A 139 5.57 -1.67 -4.85
CA ALA A 139 4.37 -2.44 -5.07
C ALA A 139 4.17 -2.64 -6.58
N VAL A 140 4.25 -3.88 -7.06
CA VAL A 140 4.01 -4.17 -8.48
C VAL A 140 2.53 -4.46 -8.71
N GLU A 141 1.92 -3.67 -9.59
CA GLU A 141 0.48 -3.70 -9.91
C GLU A 141 0.29 -3.52 -11.43
N PRO A 142 0.25 -4.61 -12.22
CA PRO A 142 -0.12 -4.50 -13.64
C PRO A 142 -1.51 -3.84 -13.77
N PRO A 143 -1.62 -2.69 -14.45
CA PRO A 143 -2.87 -1.90 -14.45
C PRO A 143 -4.07 -2.65 -15.01
N GLU A 144 -3.85 -3.56 -15.95
CA GLU A 144 -4.86 -4.41 -16.58
C GLU A 144 -5.51 -5.41 -15.61
N LEU A 145 -4.82 -5.73 -14.53
CA LEU A 145 -5.32 -6.66 -13.50
C LEU A 145 -5.97 -5.92 -12.31
N ILE A 146 -5.78 -4.59 -12.19
CA ILE A 146 -6.40 -3.81 -11.12
C ILE A 146 -7.92 -3.80 -11.29
N GLY A 147 -8.64 -4.27 -10.27
CA GLY A 147 -10.10 -4.35 -10.29
C GLY A 147 -10.69 -5.47 -11.15
N SER A 148 -9.86 -6.28 -11.82
CA SER A 148 -10.32 -7.42 -12.64
C SER A 148 -10.82 -8.59 -11.80
N GLY A 149 -10.42 -8.68 -10.52
CA GLY A 149 -10.64 -9.86 -9.68
C GLY A 149 -9.72 -11.05 -10.01
N ILE A 150 -8.75 -10.86 -10.91
CA ILE A 150 -7.77 -11.88 -11.28
C ILE A 150 -6.44 -11.53 -10.58
N PRO A 151 -5.93 -12.39 -9.67
CA PRO A 151 -4.68 -12.12 -8.95
C PRO A 151 -3.47 -12.16 -9.88
N VAL A 152 -2.61 -11.14 -9.80
CA VAL A 152 -1.37 -11.10 -10.59
C VAL A 152 -0.44 -12.28 -10.27
N SER A 153 -0.45 -12.75 -9.03
CA SER A 153 0.31 -13.93 -8.61
C SER A 153 -0.10 -15.23 -9.30
N GLN A 154 -1.27 -15.27 -9.92
CA GLN A 154 -1.79 -16.41 -10.68
C GLN A 154 -1.78 -16.15 -12.18
N ALA A 155 -2.15 -14.93 -12.61
CA ALA A 155 -2.25 -14.59 -14.03
C ALA A 155 -0.86 -14.38 -14.65
N GLU A 156 0.04 -13.71 -13.94
CA GLU A 156 1.36 -13.29 -14.43
C GLU A 156 2.42 -13.44 -13.31
N PRO A 157 2.64 -14.68 -12.79
CA PRO A 157 3.56 -14.91 -11.67
C PRO A 157 5.00 -14.45 -11.98
N GLU A 158 5.41 -14.48 -13.24
CA GLU A 158 6.72 -14.03 -13.71
C GLU A 158 6.94 -12.51 -13.48
N ILE A 159 5.88 -11.70 -13.49
CA ILE A 159 5.99 -10.28 -13.15
C ILE A 159 6.32 -10.09 -11.68
N VAL A 160 5.70 -10.86 -10.79
CA VAL A 160 5.97 -10.78 -9.35
C VAL A 160 7.37 -11.27 -9.04
N GLU A 161 7.72 -12.47 -9.49
CA GLU A 161 9.05 -13.09 -9.27
C GLU A 161 10.16 -12.26 -9.91
N GLY A 162 9.99 -11.83 -11.16
CA GLY A 162 10.93 -10.99 -11.89
C GLY A 162 11.15 -9.64 -11.20
N THR A 163 10.08 -9.02 -10.68
CA THR A 163 10.18 -7.78 -9.89
C THR A 163 10.96 -8.01 -8.60
N VAL A 164 10.65 -9.08 -7.85
CA VAL A 164 11.36 -9.42 -6.61
C VAL A 164 12.85 -9.58 -6.87
N ASN A 165 13.22 -10.34 -7.89
CA ASN A 165 14.61 -10.60 -8.26
C ASN A 165 15.31 -9.30 -8.68
N LYS A 166 14.68 -8.52 -9.57
CA LYS A 166 15.28 -7.30 -10.11
C LYS A 166 15.45 -6.21 -9.05
N VAL A 167 14.49 -6.02 -8.17
CA VAL A 167 14.58 -5.08 -7.05
C VAL A 167 15.68 -5.50 -6.07
N LYS A 168 15.78 -6.80 -5.76
CA LYS A 168 16.84 -7.33 -4.87
C LYS A 168 18.25 -7.23 -5.45
N GLU A 169 18.41 -7.31 -6.78
CA GLU A 169 19.69 -7.03 -7.44
C GLU A 169 20.15 -5.59 -7.20
N ILE A 170 19.23 -4.63 -7.19
CA ILE A 170 19.52 -3.21 -6.99
C ILE A 170 19.77 -2.91 -5.51
N ASN A 171 18.82 -3.30 -4.65
CA ASN A 171 18.95 -3.12 -3.21
C ASN A 171 18.18 -4.20 -2.44
N LYS A 172 18.90 -5.08 -1.74
CA LYS A 172 18.33 -6.18 -0.96
C LYS A 172 17.44 -5.74 0.21
N LYS A 173 17.51 -4.45 0.62
CA LYS A 173 16.70 -3.92 1.72
C LYS A 173 15.30 -3.53 1.29
N ILE A 174 15.08 -3.25 -0.01
CA ILE A 174 13.77 -2.91 -0.54
C ILE A 174 12.90 -4.15 -0.53
N LYS A 175 11.70 -4.01 0.00
CA LYS A 175 10.68 -5.06 0.03
C LYS A 175 9.73 -4.90 -1.14
N VAL A 176 9.30 -6.00 -1.74
CA VAL A 176 8.33 -5.99 -2.84
C VAL A 176 6.96 -6.41 -2.31
N LEU A 177 5.94 -5.64 -2.67
CA LEU A 177 4.53 -5.98 -2.44
C LEU A 177 3.91 -6.43 -3.76
N CYS A 178 3.08 -7.45 -3.67
CA CYS A 178 2.23 -7.88 -4.77
C CYS A 178 0.90 -7.13 -4.69
N GLY A 179 0.55 -6.40 -5.74
CA GLY A 179 -0.75 -5.73 -5.89
C GLY A 179 -1.55 -6.30 -7.04
N ALA A 180 -2.79 -5.83 -7.21
CA ALA A 180 -3.77 -6.23 -8.20
C ALA A 180 -4.39 -7.63 -7.99
N GLY A 181 -5.72 -7.64 -7.92
CA GLY A 181 -6.54 -8.85 -7.92
C GLY A 181 -6.53 -9.70 -6.65
N ILE A 182 -5.72 -9.38 -5.65
CA ILE A 182 -5.58 -10.13 -4.41
C ILE A 182 -6.86 -9.99 -3.56
N ALA A 183 -7.44 -11.12 -3.15
CA ALA A 183 -8.66 -11.14 -2.35
C ALA A 183 -8.71 -12.26 -1.30
N THR A 184 -8.01 -13.38 -1.50
CA THR A 184 -8.10 -14.61 -0.69
C THR A 184 -6.77 -14.99 -0.06
N GLY A 185 -6.82 -15.93 0.91
CA GLY A 185 -5.61 -16.50 1.50
C GLY A 185 -4.74 -17.27 0.50
N ASP A 186 -5.34 -17.88 -0.53
CA ASP A 186 -4.59 -18.52 -1.62
C ASP A 186 -3.81 -17.50 -2.44
N ASP A 187 -4.40 -16.35 -2.73
CA ASP A 187 -3.74 -15.28 -3.50
C ASP A 187 -2.55 -14.71 -2.72
N MET A 188 -2.75 -14.43 -1.43
CA MET A 188 -1.67 -13.93 -0.57
C MET A 188 -0.55 -14.96 -0.45
N LYS A 189 -0.90 -16.24 -0.23
CA LYS A 189 0.10 -17.30 -0.17
C LYS A 189 0.89 -17.39 -1.47
N ALA A 190 0.23 -17.39 -2.62
CA ALA A 190 0.90 -17.44 -3.92
C ALA A 190 1.87 -16.25 -4.11
N ALA A 191 1.46 -15.03 -3.71
CA ALA A 191 2.34 -13.86 -3.75
C ALA A 191 3.58 -14.03 -2.85
N MET A 192 3.39 -14.58 -1.64
CA MET A 192 4.51 -14.83 -0.71
C MET A 192 5.45 -15.93 -1.23
N ASP A 193 4.91 -16.98 -1.83
CA ASP A 193 5.70 -18.08 -2.42
C ASP A 193 6.58 -17.59 -3.60
N LEU A 194 6.15 -16.53 -4.32
CA LEU A 194 6.93 -15.81 -5.34
C LEU A 194 7.96 -14.82 -4.77
N GLY A 195 8.07 -14.73 -3.45
CA GLY A 195 9.07 -13.91 -2.75
C GLY A 195 8.62 -12.48 -2.40
N ALA A 196 7.34 -12.14 -2.59
CA ALA A 196 6.80 -10.89 -2.09
C ALA A 196 6.89 -10.81 -0.55
N SER A 197 6.93 -9.61 -0.02
CA SER A 197 6.97 -9.35 1.43
C SER A 197 5.59 -8.99 2.00
N GLY A 198 4.56 -9.09 1.20
CA GLY A 198 3.19 -8.77 1.52
C GLY A 198 2.38 -8.34 0.30
N VAL A 199 1.22 -7.77 0.55
CA VAL A 199 0.27 -7.40 -0.51
C VAL A 199 -0.25 -5.97 -0.35
N LEU A 200 -0.60 -5.34 -1.48
CA LEU A 200 -1.34 -4.09 -1.57
C LEU A 200 -2.66 -4.39 -2.30
N LEU A 201 -3.79 -4.15 -1.66
CA LEU A 201 -5.10 -4.55 -2.18
C LEU A 201 -6.17 -3.50 -1.87
N ALA A 202 -7.35 -3.63 -2.47
CA ALA A 202 -8.47 -2.70 -2.30
C ALA A 202 -9.83 -3.41 -2.37
N SER A 203 -10.45 -3.49 -3.56
CA SER A 203 -11.86 -3.86 -3.77
C SER A 203 -12.25 -5.24 -3.22
N GLY A 204 -11.36 -6.22 -3.25
CA GLY A 204 -11.63 -7.57 -2.75
C GLY A 204 -12.03 -7.59 -1.27
N ILE A 205 -11.54 -6.65 -0.48
CA ILE A 205 -11.91 -6.49 0.93
C ILE A 205 -13.00 -5.43 1.09
N ILE A 206 -12.81 -4.24 0.48
CA ILE A 206 -13.68 -3.07 0.69
C ILE A 206 -15.12 -3.37 0.28
N LEU A 207 -15.32 -4.07 -0.85
CA LEU A 207 -16.63 -4.40 -1.38
C LEU A 207 -17.18 -5.74 -0.86
N SER A 208 -16.46 -6.39 0.06
CA SER A 208 -16.95 -7.61 0.71
C SER A 208 -18.16 -7.31 1.60
N LYS A 209 -19.12 -8.24 1.66
CA LYS A 209 -20.24 -8.16 2.60
C LYS A 209 -19.78 -8.17 4.07
N ASN A 210 -18.65 -8.79 4.36
CA ASN A 210 -18.05 -8.83 5.68
C ASN A 210 -16.53 -8.66 5.55
N PRO A 211 -16.01 -7.40 5.59
CA PRO A 211 -14.59 -7.13 5.43
C PRO A 211 -13.71 -7.84 6.47
N LYS A 212 -14.14 -7.94 7.74
CA LYS A 212 -13.36 -8.64 8.77
C LYS A 212 -13.17 -10.12 8.43
N THR A 213 -14.23 -10.81 7.99
CA THR A 213 -14.14 -12.22 7.58
C THR A 213 -13.24 -12.39 6.36
N ALA A 214 -13.32 -11.47 5.38
CA ALA A 214 -12.46 -11.49 4.21
C ALA A 214 -10.98 -11.26 4.56
N LEU A 215 -10.70 -10.37 5.51
CA LEU A 215 -9.34 -10.14 6.02
C LEU A 215 -8.79 -11.36 6.78
N LEU A 216 -9.60 -12.03 7.59
CA LEU A 216 -9.21 -13.27 8.28
C LEU A 216 -8.92 -14.40 7.27
N ASP A 217 -9.75 -14.54 6.23
CA ASP A 217 -9.46 -15.47 5.13
C ASP A 217 -8.14 -15.14 4.45
N LEU A 218 -7.93 -13.88 4.08
CA LEU A 218 -6.71 -13.40 3.40
C LEU A 218 -5.43 -13.84 4.12
N VAL A 219 -5.41 -13.81 5.44
CA VAL A 219 -4.21 -14.14 6.23
C VAL A 219 -4.17 -15.58 6.75
N SER A 220 -5.21 -16.37 6.48
CA SER A 220 -5.40 -17.72 7.05
C SER A 220 -4.32 -18.73 6.65
N LYS A 221 -3.56 -18.47 5.60
CA LYS A 221 -2.55 -19.39 5.04
C LYS A 221 -1.11 -18.89 5.19
N ILE A 222 -0.89 -17.88 6.02
CA ILE A 222 0.42 -17.25 6.24
C ILE A 222 1.01 -17.63 7.62
#